data_70796fe989046d3109ccf16ca68963e6
#
_entry.id   70796fe989046d3109ccf16ca68963e6
#
_cell.length_a   1.000
_cell.length_b   1.000
_cell.length_c   1.000
_cell.angle_alpha   90.00
_cell.angle_beta   90.00
_cell.angle_gamma   90.00
#
_symmetry.space_group_name_H-M   'P 1'
#
loop_
_entity.id
_entity.type
_entity.pdbx_description
1 polymer ?
#
loop_
_entity_poly.entity_id
_entity_poly.type
_entity_poly.pdbx_seq_one_letter_code
_entity_poly.pdbx_strand_id
1 'polypeptide(L)'
;RRFRAIGYILCISGMYLLTSSAYPVVKANLGTYLLSKTWEKVTAENKPQRPWPSADFSAVARLDVPALRISRIVLDKSSGQAMAWGIGLVEASMTHSNKPIILAGHRDSHMSFMAYLSKGDELKIQLSDRSRETYIVNSIEITDQPKLGLLPSNNKRQLMLTTCWPIHGI
;
A
#
# COMPACT_ATOMS: atom_id res chain seq x y z
N ARG A 1 26.56 -0.40 46.79
CA ARG A 1 27.06 -0.57 45.36
C ARG A 1 26.13 -1.46 44.54
N ARG A 2 25.70 -2.63 45.05
CA ARG A 2 24.84 -3.59 44.34
C ARG A 2 23.47 -3.00 43.92
N PHE A 3 22.81 -2.24 44.78
CA PHE A 3 21.51 -1.60 44.46
C PHE A 3 21.63 -0.54 43.34
N ARG A 4 22.76 0.20 43.25
CA ARG A 4 22.99 1.14 42.17
C ARG A 4 23.18 0.42 40.84
N ALA A 5 23.90 -0.70 40.82
CA ALA A 5 24.08 -1.52 39.63
C ALA A 5 22.73 -2.07 39.12
N ILE A 6 21.86 -2.58 40.02
CA ILE A 6 20.52 -3.04 39.65
C ILE A 6 19.70 -1.89 39.06
N GLY A 7 19.76 -0.68 39.67
CA GLY A 7 19.08 0.49 39.13
C GLY A 7 19.51 0.85 37.71
N TYR A 8 20.80 0.83 37.43
CA TYR A 8 21.31 1.08 36.07
C TYR A 8 20.86 0.01 35.07
N ILE A 9 20.90 -1.26 35.45
CA ILE A 9 20.41 -2.37 34.59
C ILE A 9 18.93 -2.17 34.26
N LEU A 10 18.11 -1.85 35.25
CA LEU A 10 16.68 -1.59 35.03
C LEU A 10 16.42 -0.38 34.11
N CYS A 11 17.17 0.70 34.29
CA CYS A 11 17.07 1.88 33.43
C CYS A 11 17.49 1.57 31.98
N ILE A 12 18.59 0.84 31.78
CA ILE A 12 19.06 0.45 30.45
C ILE A 12 18.08 -0.49 29.77
N SER A 13 17.59 -1.49 30.49
CA SER A 13 16.58 -2.44 29.93
C SER A 13 15.26 -1.72 29.60
N GLY A 14 14.80 -0.82 30.47
CA GLY A 14 13.61 -0.01 30.20
C GLY A 14 13.79 0.89 28.96
N MET A 15 14.92 1.55 28.83
CA MET A 15 15.25 2.36 27.64
C MET A 15 15.30 1.51 26.37
N TYR A 16 15.91 0.33 26.43
CA TYR A 16 15.95 -0.61 25.30
C TYR A 16 14.55 -1.05 24.87
N LEU A 17 13.67 -1.39 25.81
CA LEU A 17 12.28 -1.77 25.53
C LEU A 17 11.48 -0.62 24.91
N LEU A 18 11.65 0.60 25.42
CA LEU A 18 10.99 1.79 24.87
C LEU A 18 11.46 2.09 23.44
N THR A 19 12.76 2.04 23.19
CA THR A 19 13.30 2.30 21.85
C THR A 19 12.91 1.22 20.86
N SER A 20 12.91 -0.06 21.26
CA SER A 20 12.51 -1.17 20.40
C SER A 20 11.02 -1.11 20.04
N SER A 21 10.16 -0.67 20.95
CA SER A 21 8.73 -0.48 20.70
C SER A 21 8.42 0.74 19.83
N ALA A 22 9.16 1.84 20.01
CA ALA A 22 8.97 3.07 19.23
C ALA A 22 9.50 2.95 17.79
N TYR A 23 10.55 2.16 17.57
CA TYR A 23 11.23 2.05 16.27
C TYR A 23 10.30 1.72 15.10
N PRO A 24 9.43 0.67 15.16
CA PRO A 24 8.55 0.35 14.04
C PRO A 24 7.55 1.47 13.73
N VAL A 25 7.05 2.16 14.75
CA VAL A 25 6.10 3.27 14.58
C VAL A 25 6.77 4.46 13.90
N VAL A 26 7.96 4.85 14.36
CA VAL A 26 8.74 5.94 13.76
C VAL A 26 9.10 5.60 12.31
N LYS A 27 9.56 4.37 12.06
CA LYS A 27 9.91 3.89 10.73
C LYS A 27 8.70 3.93 9.79
N ALA A 28 7.52 3.47 10.21
CA ALA A 28 6.31 3.48 9.41
C ALA A 28 5.86 4.91 9.05
N ASN A 29 5.87 5.82 10.03
CA ASN A 29 5.51 7.23 9.81
C ASN A 29 6.50 7.93 8.86
N LEU A 30 7.79 7.70 9.05
CA LEU A 30 8.82 8.24 8.16
C LEU A 30 8.66 7.72 6.73
N GLY A 31 8.42 6.42 6.57
CA GLY A 31 8.20 5.82 5.26
C GLY A 31 6.96 6.39 4.56
N THR A 32 5.85 6.54 5.27
CA THR A 32 4.64 7.19 4.75
C THR A 32 4.89 8.63 4.32
N TYR A 33 5.62 9.38 5.13
CA TYR A 33 6.01 10.76 4.81
C TYR A 33 6.90 10.82 3.55
N LEU A 34 7.94 9.97 3.48
CA LEU A 34 8.82 9.91 2.31
C LEU A 34 8.09 9.53 1.04
N LEU A 35 7.15 8.57 1.12
CA LEU A 35 6.32 8.18 -0.02
C LEU A 35 5.40 9.32 -0.49
N SER A 36 4.79 10.06 0.44
CA SER A 36 3.96 11.20 0.06
C SER A 36 4.77 12.30 -0.61
N LYS A 37 5.97 12.59 -0.10
CA LYS A 37 6.91 13.53 -0.75
C LYS A 37 7.41 13.03 -2.10
N THR A 38 7.59 11.72 -2.24
CA THR A 38 7.95 11.13 -3.53
C THR A 38 6.82 11.29 -4.54
N TRP A 39 5.57 11.16 -4.11
CA TRP A 39 4.42 11.37 -4.99
C TRP A 39 4.32 12.82 -5.51
N GLU A 40 4.66 13.81 -4.71
CA GLU A 40 4.76 15.19 -5.17
C GLU A 40 5.78 15.33 -6.31
N LYS A 41 6.95 14.66 -6.21
CA LYS A 41 7.96 14.63 -7.27
C LYS A 41 7.48 13.86 -8.51
N VAL A 42 6.85 12.69 -8.32
CA VAL A 42 6.27 11.89 -9.41
C VAL A 42 5.33 12.75 -10.25
N THR A 43 4.42 13.49 -9.60
CA THR A 43 3.47 14.35 -10.30
C THR A 43 4.11 15.60 -10.89
N ALA A 44 5.20 16.11 -10.32
CA ALA A 44 5.92 17.25 -10.89
C ALA A 44 6.70 16.87 -12.15
N GLU A 45 7.34 15.70 -12.16
CA GLU A 45 8.22 15.24 -13.22
C GLU A 45 7.53 14.31 -14.24
N ASN A 46 6.27 13.93 -13.99
CA ASN A 46 5.47 12.99 -14.80
C ASN A 46 6.15 11.63 -15.01
N LYS A 47 6.89 11.15 -14.03
CA LYS A 47 7.58 9.86 -14.10
C LYS A 47 7.69 9.18 -12.75
N PRO A 48 7.75 7.82 -12.70
CA PRO A 48 7.98 7.07 -11.48
C PRO A 48 9.26 7.51 -10.75
N GLN A 49 9.23 7.56 -9.42
CA GLN A 49 10.35 7.97 -8.57
C GLN A 49 10.53 7.00 -7.42
N ARG A 50 11.78 6.72 -7.06
CA ARG A 50 12.13 5.95 -5.86
C ARG A 50 12.03 6.84 -4.63
N PRO A 51 11.44 6.35 -3.52
CA PRO A 51 11.32 7.15 -2.30
C PRO A 51 12.66 7.38 -1.57
N TRP A 52 13.61 6.46 -1.73
CA TRP A 52 15.00 6.56 -1.25
C TRP A 52 15.94 5.73 -2.12
N PRO A 53 17.26 5.98 -2.08
CA PRO A 53 18.22 5.34 -3.00
C PRO A 53 18.25 3.81 -2.94
N SER A 54 18.03 3.24 -1.76
CA SER A 54 18.05 1.78 -1.55
C SER A 54 16.68 1.10 -1.76
N ALA A 55 15.63 1.85 -2.13
CA ALA A 55 14.35 1.26 -2.46
C ALA A 55 14.47 0.45 -3.77
N ASP A 56 13.94 -0.77 -3.77
CA ASP A 56 13.84 -1.61 -4.97
C ASP A 56 12.55 -1.37 -5.77
N PHE A 57 11.75 -0.39 -5.35
CA PHE A 57 10.47 -0.01 -5.92
C PHE A 57 10.37 1.50 -6.16
N SER A 58 9.43 1.89 -7.02
CA SER A 58 9.09 3.28 -7.33
C SER A 58 7.61 3.55 -7.09
N ALA A 59 7.26 4.79 -6.72
CA ALA A 59 5.88 5.24 -6.70
C ALA A 59 5.41 5.49 -8.14
N VAL A 60 4.29 4.87 -8.54
CA VAL A 60 3.78 4.90 -9.93
C VAL A 60 2.36 5.44 -10.04
N ALA A 61 1.58 5.34 -8.95
CA ALA A 61 0.21 5.84 -8.92
C ALA A 61 -0.24 6.17 -7.50
N ARG A 62 -1.40 6.79 -7.39
CA ARG A 62 -2.12 7.01 -6.13
C ARG A 62 -3.55 6.50 -6.26
N LEU A 63 -3.95 5.66 -5.33
CA LEU A 63 -5.31 5.19 -5.16
C LEU A 63 -6.01 6.03 -4.10
N ASP A 64 -7.11 6.65 -4.46
CA ASP A 64 -7.99 7.40 -3.56
C ASP A 64 -9.34 6.67 -3.43
N VAL A 65 -9.84 6.53 -2.20
CA VAL A 65 -11.16 5.99 -1.87
C VAL A 65 -11.96 7.09 -1.16
N PRO A 66 -12.71 7.94 -1.89
CA PRO A 66 -13.34 9.14 -1.33
C PRO A 66 -14.31 8.85 -0.18
N ALA A 67 -15.13 7.80 -0.32
CA ALA A 67 -16.10 7.40 0.71
C ALA A 67 -15.46 7.13 2.08
N LEU A 68 -14.23 6.62 2.09
CA LEU A 68 -13.47 6.30 3.29
C LEU A 68 -12.43 7.35 3.66
N ARG A 69 -12.28 8.41 2.86
CA ARG A 69 -11.23 9.44 2.98
C ARG A 69 -9.82 8.85 3.04
N ILE A 70 -9.58 7.82 2.24
CA ILE A 70 -8.32 7.11 2.17
C ILE A 70 -7.59 7.46 0.89
N SER A 71 -6.28 7.68 1.03
CA SER A 71 -5.34 7.84 -0.07
C SER A 71 -4.13 6.94 0.18
N ARG A 72 -3.71 6.18 -0.84
CA ARG A 72 -2.59 5.24 -0.75
C ARG A 72 -1.71 5.34 -2.00
N ILE A 73 -0.41 5.31 -1.79
CA ILE A 73 0.56 5.26 -2.90
C ILE A 73 0.66 3.84 -3.43
N VAL A 74 0.64 3.73 -4.75
CA VAL A 74 0.82 2.48 -5.48
C VAL A 74 2.27 2.41 -5.95
N LEU A 75 2.90 1.26 -5.72
CA LEU A 75 4.28 0.95 -6.04
C LEU A 75 4.34 0.05 -7.27
N ASP A 76 5.41 0.16 -8.07
CA ASP A 76 5.59 -0.59 -9.32
C ASP A 76 5.78 -2.09 -9.17
N LYS A 77 5.87 -2.59 -7.93
CA LYS A 77 6.07 -4.01 -7.60
C LYS A 77 5.19 -4.46 -6.45
N SER A 78 4.88 -5.76 -6.43
CA SER A 78 4.21 -6.46 -5.34
C SER A 78 5.17 -7.34 -4.53
N SER A 79 6.47 -6.99 -4.47
CA SER A 79 7.44 -7.67 -3.61
C SER A 79 7.12 -7.48 -2.12
N GLY A 80 7.59 -8.40 -1.27
CA GLY A 80 7.40 -8.28 0.18
C GLY A 80 7.96 -6.95 0.73
N GLN A 81 9.07 -6.43 0.17
CA GLN A 81 9.60 -5.14 0.53
C GLN A 81 8.66 -4.00 0.12
N ALA A 82 8.18 -3.98 -1.12
CA ALA A 82 7.26 -2.95 -1.60
C ALA A 82 5.95 -2.94 -0.80
N MET A 83 5.33 -4.12 -0.62
CA MET A 83 4.07 -4.24 0.12
C MET A 83 4.16 -3.87 1.60
N ALA A 84 5.36 -3.90 2.21
CA ALA A 84 5.58 -3.38 3.55
C ALA A 84 5.41 -1.85 3.64
N TRP A 85 5.52 -1.12 2.52
CA TRP A 85 5.48 0.33 2.46
C TRP A 85 4.24 0.90 1.76
N GLY A 86 3.59 0.15 0.89
CA GLY A 86 2.46 0.62 0.12
C GLY A 86 1.64 -0.49 -0.53
N ILE A 87 0.78 -0.09 -1.45
CA ILE A 87 0.05 -1.02 -2.31
C ILE A 87 0.96 -1.38 -3.49
N GLY A 88 1.15 -2.67 -3.74
CA GLY A 88 1.95 -3.16 -4.85
C GLY A 88 1.14 -3.37 -6.12
N LEU A 89 1.69 -3.00 -7.25
CA LEU A 89 1.17 -3.37 -8.57
C LEU A 89 1.60 -4.79 -8.89
N VAL A 90 0.64 -5.66 -9.17
CA VAL A 90 0.88 -7.03 -9.64
C VAL A 90 1.00 -7.00 -11.16
N GLU A 91 2.21 -7.25 -11.64
CA GLU A 91 2.60 -7.26 -13.06
C GLU A 91 2.03 -6.16 -13.99
N ALA A 92 2.93 -5.48 -14.65
CA ALA A 92 2.92 -4.74 -15.93
C ALA A 92 1.58 -4.31 -16.57
N SER A 93 0.51 -4.13 -15.79
CA SER A 93 -0.81 -3.82 -16.35
C SER A 93 -1.04 -2.33 -16.61
N MET A 94 -0.19 -1.44 -16.08
CA MET A 94 -0.37 0.02 -16.28
C MET A 94 0.06 0.52 -17.66
N THR A 95 0.87 -0.24 -18.41
CA THR A 95 1.43 0.20 -19.69
C THR A 95 0.58 -0.12 -20.90
N HIS A 96 -0.44 -0.96 -20.78
CA HIS A 96 -1.29 -1.39 -21.90
C HIS A 96 -2.74 -1.02 -21.64
N SER A 97 -3.34 -0.25 -22.52
CA SER A 97 -4.68 0.35 -22.37
C SER A 97 -5.82 -0.62 -22.08
N ASN A 98 -5.69 -1.91 -22.38
CA ASN A 98 -6.76 -2.91 -22.25
C ASN A 98 -6.50 -3.98 -21.16
N LYS A 99 -5.35 -3.93 -20.46
CA LYS A 99 -5.09 -4.88 -19.38
C LYS A 99 -5.66 -4.40 -18.04
N PRO A 100 -6.16 -5.30 -17.20
CA PRO A 100 -6.63 -4.94 -15.87
C PRO A 100 -5.45 -4.44 -14.99
N ILE A 101 -5.72 -3.45 -14.17
CA ILE A 101 -4.81 -3.01 -13.11
C ILE A 101 -5.07 -3.92 -11.91
N ILE A 102 -4.05 -4.64 -11.44
CA ILE A 102 -4.17 -5.51 -10.28
C ILE A 102 -3.30 -4.94 -9.17
N LEU A 103 -3.92 -4.59 -8.06
CA LEU A 103 -3.27 -4.03 -6.88
C LEU A 103 -3.35 -5.02 -5.73
N ALA A 104 -2.21 -5.27 -5.08
CA ALA A 104 -2.11 -6.15 -3.92
C ALA A 104 -1.48 -5.45 -2.72
N GLY A 105 -1.83 -5.87 -1.53
CA GLY A 105 -1.23 -5.35 -0.30
C GLY A 105 -1.64 -6.14 0.93
N HIS A 106 -0.94 -5.87 2.03
CA HIS A 106 -1.22 -6.56 3.29
C HIS A 106 -2.58 -6.16 3.87
N ARG A 107 -3.35 -7.18 4.30
CA ARG A 107 -4.69 -7.03 4.88
C ARG A 107 -4.73 -6.14 6.13
N ASP A 108 -3.67 -6.19 6.93
CA ASP A 108 -3.64 -5.53 8.25
C ASP A 108 -3.12 -4.08 8.19
N SER A 109 -2.73 -3.60 7.00
CA SER A 109 -2.15 -2.26 6.82
C SER A 109 -2.71 -1.53 5.62
N HIS A 110 -2.04 -1.62 4.47
CA HIS A 110 -2.34 -0.78 3.30
C HIS A 110 -3.67 -1.13 2.63
N MET A 111 -4.14 -2.38 2.75
CA MET A 111 -5.42 -2.85 2.19
C MET A 111 -6.51 -3.10 3.25
N SER A 112 -6.28 -2.74 4.52
CA SER A 112 -7.28 -2.91 5.61
C SER A 112 -8.61 -2.21 5.33
N PHE A 113 -8.61 -1.14 4.53
CA PHE A 113 -9.81 -0.42 4.12
C PHE A 113 -10.79 -1.26 3.29
N MET A 114 -10.33 -2.35 2.68
CA MET A 114 -11.19 -3.24 1.90
C MET A 114 -12.31 -3.87 2.74
N ALA A 115 -12.13 -3.96 4.08
CA ALA A 115 -13.18 -4.40 5.00
C ALA A 115 -14.41 -3.49 5.00
N TYR A 116 -14.25 -2.23 4.59
CA TYR A 116 -15.27 -1.20 4.64
C TYR A 116 -15.78 -0.79 3.25
N LEU A 117 -15.25 -1.40 2.19
CA LEU A 117 -15.73 -1.17 0.82
C LEU A 117 -17.08 -1.81 0.61
N SER A 118 -17.92 -1.13 -0.12
CA SER A 118 -19.23 -1.61 -0.55
C SER A 118 -19.37 -1.54 -2.07
N LYS A 119 -20.25 -2.38 -2.61
CA LYS A 119 -20.61 -2.29 -4.03
C LYS A 119 -21.23 -0.92 -4.32
N GLY A 120 -20.74 -0.26 -5.37
CA GLY A 120 -21.11 1.10 -5.74
C GLY A 120 -20.12 2.17 -5.28
N ASP A 121 -19.18 1.85 -4.39
CA ASP A 121 -18.13 2.80 -3.97
C ASP A 121 -17.24 3.22 -5.14
N GLU A 122 -16.82 4.47 -5.10
CA GLU A 122 -15.94 5.05 -6.10
C GLU A 122 -14.46 4.87 -5.69
N LEU A 123 -13.65 4.43 -6.65
CA LEU A 123 -12.19 4.31 -6.54
C LEU A 123 -11.56 5.19 -7.61
N LYS A 124 -10.61 6.04 -7.23
CA LYS A 124 -9.89 6.91 -8.17
C LYS A 124 -8.42 6.53 -8.21
N ILE A 125 -7.89 6.31 -9.41
CA ILE A 125 -6.45 6.14 -9.62
C ILE A 125 -5.91 7.35 -10.36
N GLN A 126 -4.87 7.96 -9.80
CA GLN A 126 -4.06 8.96 -10.48
C GLN A 126 -2.73 8.32 -10.86
N LEU A 127 -2.37 8.35 -12.14
CA LEU A 127 -1.11 7.83 -12.65
C LEU A 127 0.02 8.88 -12.58
N SER A 128 1.25 8.45 -12.81
CA SER A 128 2.44 9.32 -12.80
C SER A 128 2.39 10.44 -13.83
N ASP A 129 1.71 10.23 -14.97
CA ASP A 129 1.47 11.23 -16.02
C ASP A 129 0.33 12.21 -15.70
N ARG A 130 -0.17 12.19 -14.46
CA ARG A 130 -1.32 12.96 -13.94
C ARG A 130 -2.68 12.55 -14.50
N SER A 131 -2.76 11.59 -15.40
CA SER A 131 -4.05 11.05 -15.83
C SER A 131 -4.80 10.45 -14.64
N ARG A 132 -6.14 10.52 -14.69
CA ARG A 132 -7.01 10.01 -13.64
C ARG A 132 -8.05 9.09 -14.23
N GLU A 133 -8.24 7.98 -13.59
CA GLU A 133 -9.27 7.01 -13.92
C GLU A 133 -10.17 6.79 -12.72
N THR A 134 -11.46 6.69 -12.97
CA THR A 134 -12.47 6.42 -11.93
C THR A 134 -13.09 5.06 -12.19
N TYR A 135 -13.19 4.27 -11.13
CA TYR A 135 -13.77 2.93 -11.11
C TYR A 135 -14.87 2.85 -10.08
N ILE A 136 -15.86 2.01 -10.32
CA ILE A 136 -16.93 1.72 -9.36
C ILE A 136 -16.79 0.27 -8.92
N VAL A 137 -16.87 0.02 -7.62
CA VAL A 137 -16.85 -1.34 -7.06
C VAL A 137 -18.06 -2.10 -7.58
N ASN A 138 -17.82 -3.08 -8.42
CA ASN A 138 -18.86 -3.91 -9.05
C ASN A 138 -19.14 -5.19 -8.27
N SER A 139 -18.09 -5.88 -7.78
CA SER A 139 -18.21 -7.09 -6.98
C SER A 139 -17.16 -7.13 -5.89
N ILE A 140 -17.45 -7.81 -4.81
CA ILE A 140 -16.53 -8.16 -3.72
C ILE A 140 -16.65 -9.65 -3.53
N GLU A 141 -15.56 -10.38 -3.63
CA GLU A 141 -15.53 -11.83 -3.58
C GLU A 141 -14.46 -12.32 -2.60
N ILE A 142 -14.79 -13.37 -1.86
CA ILE A 142 -13.86 -14.11 -1.02
C ILE A 142 -13.64 -15.46 -1.72
N THR A 143 -12.37 -15.78 -1.99
CA THR A 143 -12.02 -17.01 -2.72
C THR A 143 -10.75 -17.62 -2.15
N ASP A 144 -10.68 -18.94 -2.12
CA ASP A 144 -9.51 -19.68 -1.65
C ASP A 144 -8.33 -19.65 -2.63
N GLN A 145 -8.59 -19.27 -3.88
CA GLN A 145 -7.56 -19.14 -4.91
C GLN A 145 -7.78 -17.85 -5.72
N PRO A 146 -6.73 -17.07 -5.98
CA PRO A 146 -6.84 -15.92 -6.85
C PRO A 146 -7.21 -16.40 -8.27
N LYS A 147 -8.47 -16.28 -8.64
CA LYS A 147 -8.96 -16.58 -9.99
C LYS A 147 -8.56 -15.44 -10.95
N LEU A 148 -7.26 -15.22 -11.13
CA LEU A 148 -6.73 -14.23 -12.06
C LEU A 148 -7.23 -14.42 -13.51
N GLY A 149 -7.70 -15.61 -13.86
CA GLY A 149 -8.27 -15.92 -15.17
C GLY A 149 -9.74 -15.58 -15.37
N LEU A 150 -10.44 -15.11 -14.34
CA LEU A 150 -11.88 -14.83 -14.38
C LEU A 150 -12.24 -13.35 -14.50
N LEU A 151 -11.28 -12.49 -14.83
CA LEU A 151 -11.63 -11.12 -15.18
C LEU A 151 -12.48 -11.17 -16.46
N PRO A 152 -13.74 -10.71 -16.42
CA PRO A 152 -14.58 -10.74 -17.61
C PRO A 152 -13.88 -9.96 -18.72
N SER A 153 -13.70 -10.62 -19.86
CA SER A 153 -13.12 -10.02 -21.07
C SER A 153 -14.16 -9.10 -21.74
N ASN A 154 -14.54 -8.05 -21.04
CA ASN A 154 -15.23 -6.95 -21.68
C ASN A 154 -14.16 -5.89 -22.01
N ASN A 155 -14.15 -5.36 -23.20
CA ASN A 155 -13.18 -4.38 -23.71
C ASN A 155 -12.98 -3.12 -22.85
N LYS A 156 -13.32 -3.15 -21.57
CA LYS A 156 -13.15 -2.06 -20.62
C LYS A 156 -12.00 -2.36 -19.67
N ARG A 157 -11.15 -1.39 -19.45
CA ARG A 157 -10.08 -1.46 -18.45
C ARG A 157 -10.69 -1.67 -17.05
N GLN A 158 -10.17 -2.63 -16.30
CA GLN A 158 -10.67 -3.02 -14.99
C GLN A 158 -9.63 -2.74 -13.92
N LEU A 159 -10.10 -2.47 -12.70
CA LEU A 159 -9.28 -2.37 -11.50
C LEU A 159 -9.66 -3.52 -10.56
N MET A 160 -8.69 -4.32 -10.17
CA MET A 160 -8.83 -5.36 -9.16
C MET A 160 -7.96 -5.04 -7.95
N LEU A 161 -8.57 -5.02 -6.77
CA LEU A 161 -7.89 -4.94 -5.49
C LEU A 161 -7.87 -6.34 -4.87
N THR A 162 -6.72 -6.79 -4.38
CA THR A 162 -6.59 -8.10 -3.74
C THR A 162 -5.82 -8.02 -2.43
N THR A 163 -6.28 -8.76 -1.44
CA THR A 163 -5.63 -8.89 -0.14
C THR A 163 -5.96 -10.23 0.50
N CYS A 164 -5.29 -10.58 1.58
CA CYS A 164 -5.59 -11.80 2.32
C CYS A 164 -6.89 -11.67 3.11
N TRP A 165 -7.60 -12.79 3.29
CA TRP A 165 -8.80 -12.90 4.12
C TRP A 165 -8.54 -13.87 5.29
N PRO A 166 -9.20 -13.72 6.45
CA PRO A 166 -10.07 -12.58 6.85
C PRO A 166 -9.27 -11.31 7.13
N ILE A 167 -9.86 -10.15 6.81
CA ILE A 167 -9.30 -8.86 7.20
C ILE A 167 -9.50 -8.73 8.71
N HIS A 168 -8.46 -8.40 9.47
CA HIS A 168 -8.43 -8.42 10.95
C HIS A 168 -8.55 -9.83 11.58
N GLY A 169 -8.31 -10.89 10.82
CA GLY A 169 -8.21 -12.25 11.34
C GLY A 169 -6.84 -12.54 11.98
N ILE A 170 -6.87 -13.38 13.02
CA ILE A 170 -5.67 -13.97 13.64
C ILE A 170 -5.05 -14.99 12.70
#